data_a4cce8d4f80039dd98ff9131cb51d767
#
_entry.id   a4cce8d4f80039dd98ff9131cb51d767
#
_cell.length_a   1.000
_cell.length_b   1.000
_cell.length_c   1.000
_cell.angle_alpha   90.00
_cell.angle_beta   90.00
_cell.angle_gamma   90.00
#
_symmetry.space_group_name_H-M   'P 1'
#
loop_
_entity.id
_entity.type
_entity.pdbx_description
1 polymer ?
#
loop_
_entity_poly.entity_id
_entity_poly.type
_entity_poly.pdbx_seq_one_letter_code
_entity_poly.pdbx_strand_id
1 'polypeptide(L)'
;MISFGNASGKVPPFDISQLAAKGSLKVTRPTIFSHIAKRNNCQQMADQLFKKVSDGSINLLIGQEFHLSEIAKAHDVLEARETTGSTILTP
;
A
#
# COMPACT_ATOMS: atom_id res chain seq x y z
N MET A 1 6.86 15.21 2.60
CA MET A 1 7.15 13.76 2.71
C MET A 1 5.96 13.06 3.33
N ILE A 2 5.60 11.88 2.84
CA ILE A 2 4.57 11.02 3.41
C ILE A 2 5.24 9.76 3.94
N SER A 3 5.08 9.49 5.24
CA SER A 3 5.56 8.28 5.90
C SER A 3 4.39 7.32 6.09
N PHE A 4 4.30 6.25 5.32
CA PHE A 4 3.13 5.35 5.29
C PHE A 4 3.39 3.93 5.79
N GLY A 5 4.61 3.63 6.22
CA GLY A 5 4.94 2.29 6.70
C GLY A 5 6.17 2.24 7.60
N ASN A 6 6.39 1.06 8.20
CA ASN A 6 7.51 0.74 9.08
C ASN A 6 8.16 -0.60 8.72
N ALA A 7 8.18 -0.98 7.45
CA ALA A 7 8.72 -2.26 7.01
C ALA A 7 10.18 -2.49 7.45
N SER A 8 10.97 -1.41 7.51
CA SER A 8 12.36 -1.43 7.99
C SER A 8 12.51 -1.04 9.48
N GLY A 9 11.42 -1.10 10.25
CA GLY A 9 11.40 -0.70 11.65
C GLY A 9 10.84 0.70 11.88
N LYS A 10 10.81 1.11 13.15
CA LYS A 10 10.29 2.44 13.54
C LYS A 10 11.23 3.55 13.08
N VAL A 11 10.65 4.64 12.58
CA VAL A 11 11.41 5.86 12.31
C VAL A 11 11.94 6.40 13.65
N PRO A 12 13.24 6.66 13.78
CA PRO A 12 13.78 7.25 14.99
C PRO A 12 13.23 8.65 15.23
N PRO A 13 13.17 9.12 16.49
CA PRO A 13 12.83 10.50 16.79
C PRO A 13 13.72 11.48 16.02
N PHE A 14 13.16 12.54 15.49
CA PHE A 14 13.90 13.62 14.86
C PHE A 14 13.39 14.98 15.36
N ASP A 15 14.27 15.97 15.35
CA ASP A 15 13.90 17.32 15.73
C ASP A 15 13.04 17.97 14.63
N ILE A 16 11.82 18.35 15.00
CA ILE A 16 10.83 18.97 14.10
C ILE A 16 11.32 20.33 13.55
N SER A 17 12.22 21.02 14.26
CA SER A 17 12.81 22.29 13.81
C SER A 17 13.58 22.16 12.49
N GLN A 18 14.07 20.95 12.18
CA GLN A 18 14.73 20.67 10.93
C GLN A 18 13.81 20.87 9.71
N LEU A 19 12.49 20.71 9.88
CA LEU A 19 11.53 20.92 8.78
C LEU A 19 11.50 22.39 8.36
N ALA A 20 11.58 23.31 9.33
CA ALA A 20 11.69 24.74 9.05
C ALA A 20 13.03 25.09 8.44
N ALA A 21 14.13 24.66 9.05
CA ALA A 21 15.50 24.95 8.61
C ALA A 21 15.80 24.43 7.19
N LYS A 22 15.18 23.32 6.78
CA LYS A 22 15.38 22.69 5.46
C LYS A 22 14.37 23.14 4.39
N GLY A 23 13.66 24.26 4.61
CA GLY A 23 12.80 24.89 3.60
C GLY A 23 11.31 24.71 3.84
N SER A 24 10.86 24.83 5.09
CA SER A 24 9.43 24.76 5.46
C SER A 24 8.77 23.46 5.00
N LEU A 25 9.44 22.36 5.19
CA LEU A 25 8.98 21.02 4.77
C LEU A 25 7.77 20.58 5.58
N LYS A 26 6.95 19.72 4.97
CA LYS A 26 5.80 19.09 5.61
C LYS A 26 6.02 17.57 5.69
N VAL A 27 5.70 16.98 6.84
CA VAL A 27 5.67 15.53 7.05
C VAL A 27 4.30 15.12 7.53
N THR A 28 3.76 14.08 6.94
CA THR A 28 2.49 13.49 7.35
C THR A 28 2.62 11.97 7.44
N ARG A 29 1.86 11.37 8.36
CA ARG A 29 1.80 9.92 8.54
C ARG A 29 0.34 9.44 8.53
N PRO A 30 -0.24 9.24 7.33
CA PRO A 30 -1.59 8.71 7.23
C PRO A 30 -1.61 7.22 7.59
N THR A 31 -2.76 6.77 8.10
CA THR A 31 -3.07 5.35 8.25
C THR A 31 -4.46 5.09 7.68
N ILE A 32 -4.55 4.08 6.83
CA ILE A 32 -5.81 3.71 6.18
C ILE A 32 -6.88 3.31 7.21
N PHE A 33 -6.47 2.65 8.30
CA PHE A 33 -7.40 2.18 9.33
C PHE A 33 -8.25 3.30 9.93
N SER A 34 -7.68 4.50 10.13
CA SER A 34 -8.44 5.65 10.61
C SER A 34 -9.48 6.14 9.60
N HIS A 35 -9.17 6.05 8.31
CA HIS A 35 -10.07 6.48 7.24
C HIS A 35 -11.22 5.49 7.00
N ILE A 36 -10.94 4.17 7.06
CA ILE A 36 -11.93 3.12 6.80
C ILE A 36 -12.67 2.62 8.06
N ALA A 37 -12.43 3.22 9.23
CA ALA A 37 -13.06 2.81 10.49
C ALA A 37 -14.61 2.83 10.43
N LYS A 38 -15.18 3.77 9.69
CA LYS A 38 -16.61 3.81 9.41
C LYS A 38 -16.93 3.07 8.13
N ARG A 39 -17.93 2.16 8.17
CA ARG A 39 -18.35 1.35 7.01
C ARG A 39 -18.62 2.19 5.75
N ASN A 40 -19.32 3.31 5.90
CA ASN A 40 -19.64 4.17 4.75
C ASN A 40 -18.37 4.75 4.10
N ASN A 41 -17.38 5.16 4.89
CA ASN A 41 -16.13 5.68 4.35
C ASN A 41 -15.36 4.57 3.61
N CYS A 42 -15.30 3.39 4.20
CA CYS A 42 -14.69 2.22 3.57
C CYS A 42 -15.34 1.92 2.22
N GLN A 43 -16.69 1.89 2.18
CA GLN A 43 -17.44 1.63 0.95
C GLN A 43 -17.16 2.70 -0.12
N GLN A 44 -17.24 3.99 0.24
CA GLN A 44 -16.98 5.08 -0.70
C GLN A 44 -15.56 5.03 -1.28
N MET A 45 -14.56 4.75 -0.43
CA MET A 45 -13.16 4.63 -0.88
C MET A 45 -12.98 3.42 -1.81
N ALA A 46 -13.61 2.30 -1.51
CA ALA A 46 -13.58 1.10 -2.36
C ALA A 46 -14.24 1.37 -3.71
N ASP A 47 -15.42 1.98 -3.72
CA ASP A 47 -16.15 2.33 -4.96
C ASP A 47 -15.33 3.28 -5.85
N GLN A 48 -14.67 4.28 -5.25
CA GLN A 48 -13.78 5.18 -5.99
C GLN A 48 -12.57 4.45 -6.57
N LEU A 49 -11.96 3.55 -5.82
CA LEU A 49 -10.82 2.76 -6.29
C LEU A 49 -11.23 1.86 -7.45
N PHE A 50 -12.31 1.09 -7.28
CA PHE A 50 -12.79 0.17 -8.32
C PHE A 50 -13.20 0.91 -9.60
N LYS A 51 -13.82 2.09 -9.46
CA LYS A 51 -14.13 2.94 -10.63
C LYS A 51 -12.86 3.33 -11.37
N LYS A 52 -11.81 3.77 -10.67
CA LYS A 52 -10.54 4.17 -11.29
C LYS A 52 -9.78 3.01 -11.94
N VAL A 53 -9.92 1.81 -11.40
CA VAL A 53 -9.38 0.60 -12.02
C VAL A 53 -10.18 0.26 -13.28
N SER A 54 -11.51 0.32 -13.20
CA SER A 54 -12.39 -0.03 -14.33
C SER A 54 -12.30 0.97 -15.50
N ASP A 55 -12.08 2.25 -15.22
CA ASP A 55 -11.94 3.28 -16.26
C ASP A 55 -10.50 3.43 -16.79
N GLY A 56 -9.56 2.60 -16.30
CA GLY A 56 -8.17 2.60 -16.71
C GLY A 56 -7.32 3.74 -16.16
N SER A 57 -7.85 4.56 -15.23
CA SER A 57 -7.08 5.64 -14.57
C SER A 57 -5.98 5.09 -13.68
N ILE A 58 -6.13 3.85 -13.22
CA ILE A 58 -5.12 3.12 -12.44
C ILE A 58 -4.81 1.82 -13.17
N ASN A 59 -3.58 1.68 -13.61
CA ASN A 59 -3.07 0.42 -14.16
C ASN A 59 -2.61 -0.49 -13.03
N LEU A 60 -3.19 -1.68 -12.95
CA LEU A 60 -2.74 -2.72 -12.04
C LEU A 60 -1.69 -3.57 -12.75
N LEU A 61 -0.49 -3.58 -12.19
CA LEU A 61 0.53 -4.52 -12.62
C LEU A 61 0.29 -5.84 -11.88
N ILE A 62 -0.31 -6.81 -12.57
CA ILE A 62 -0.39 -8.20 -12.11
C ILE A 62 0.83 -8.90 -12.68
N GLY A 63 1.80 -9.20 -11.83
CA GLY A 63 3.07 -9.77 -12.27
C GLY A 63 3.05 -11.29 -12.34
N GLN A 64 2.27 -11.94 -11.50
CA GLN A 64 2.15 -13.39 -11.43
C GLN A 64 0.77 -13.83 -10.92
N GLU A 65 0.38 -15.02 -11.37
CA GLU A 65 -0.89 -15.66 -11.02
C GLU A 65 -0.62 -17.10 -10.61
N PHE A 66 -1.25 -17.54 -9.52
CA PHE A 66 -1.20 -18.91 -9.03
C PHE A 66 -2.60 -19.43 -8.78
N HIS A 67 -2.81 -20.72 -8.94
CA HIS A 67 -4.02 -21.37 -8.45
C HIS A 67 -4.01 -21.38 -6.92
N LEU A 68 -5.18 -21.27 -6.28
CA LEU A 68 -5.29 -21.21 -4.82
C LEU A 68 -4.65 -22.44 -4.12
N SER A 69 -4.66 -23.61 -4.77
CA SER A 69 -3.97 -24.80 -4.25
C SER A 69 -2.44 -24.67 -4.21
N GLU A 70 -1.86 -23.70 -4.92
CA GLU A 70 -0.41 -23.43 -4.95
C GLU A 70 0.00 -22.29 -4.00
N ILE A 71 -0.84 -21.97 -3.01
CA ILE A 71 -0.61 -20.83 -2.11
C ILE A 71 0.77 -20.88 -1.42
N ALA A 72 1.26 -22.05 -1.05
CA ALA A 72 2.57 -22.21 -0.46
C ALA A 72 3.68 -21.72 -1.41
N LYS A 73 3.62 -22.13 -2.68
CA LYS A 73 4.57 -21.69 -3.71
C LYS A 73 4.48 -20.17 -3.94
N ALA A 74 3.27 -19.60 -3.95
CA ALA A 74 3.09 -18.16 -4.09
C ALA A 74 3.76 -17.39 -2.95
N HIS A 75 3.69 -17.89 -1.72
CA HIS A 75 4.40 -17.34 -0.57
C HIS A 75 5.92 -17.46 -0.69
N ASP A 76 6.41 -18.63 -1.08
CA ASP A 76 7.85 -18.87 -1.25
C ASP A 76 8.47 -17.87 -2.24
N VAL A 77 7.84 -17.67 -3.40
CA VAL A 77 8.31 -16.73 -4.44
C VAL A 77 8.22 -15.27 -3.95
N LEU A 78 7.17 -14.93 -3.19
CA LEU A 78 7.02 -13.59 -2.59
C LEU A 78 8.13 -13.32 -1.57
N GLU A 79 8.41 -14.27 -0.68
CA GLU A 79 9.46 -14.15 0.34
C GLU A 79 10.86 -14.12 -0.27
N ALA A 80 11.07 -14.86 -1.35
CA ALA A 80 12.30 -14.83 -2.15
C ALA A 80 12.51 -13.50 -2.90
N ARG A 81 11.52 -12.58 -2.90
CA ARG A 81 11.54 -11.31 -3.65
C ARG A 81 11.66 -11.49 -5.17
N GLU A 82 11.14 -12.57 -5.68
CA GLU A 82 11.12 -12.90 -7.11
C GLU A 82 9.85 -12.40 -7.81
N THR A 83 8.97 -11.70 -7.07
CA THR A 83 7.71 -11.17 -7.58
C THR A 83 7.83 -9.71 -8.01
N THR A 84 7.06 -9.34 -9.04
CA THR A 84 6.86 -7.96 -9.48
C THR A 84 5.37 -7.65 -9.53
N GLY A 85 4.98 -6.43 -9.12
CA GLY A 85 3.55 -6.06 -9.09
C GLY A 85 2.77 -6.83 -8.04
N SER A 86 1.50 -7.08 -8.33
CA SER A 86 0.60 -7.83 -7.47
C SER A 86 0.59 -9.31 -7.83
N THR A 87 0.63 -10.17 -6.83
CA THR A 87 0.36 -11.61 -6.97
C THR A 87 -1.12 -11.85 -6.76
N ILE A 88 -1.77 -12.54 -7.69
CA ILE A 88 -3.17 -12.96 -7.53
C ILE A 88 -3.28 -14.47 -7.40
N LEU A 89 -4.29 -14.89 -6.64
CA LEU A 89 -4.65 -16.31 -6.48
C LEU A 89 -6.03 -16.50 -7.10
N THR A 90 -6.14 -17.47 -7.99
CA THR A 90 -7.40 -17.84 -8.63
C THR A 90 -7.95 -19.14 -8.04
N PRO A 91 -9.29 -19.29 -7.89
CA PRO A 91 -9.90 -20.51 -7.38
C PRO A 91 -9.76 -21.69 -8.35
#